data_51585e5a714765ce451bcbd1dd8980c8
#
_entry.id   51585e5a714765ce451bcbd1dd8980c8
#
_cell.length_a   1.000
_cell.length_b   1.000
_cell.length_c   1.000
_cell.angle_alpha   90.00
_cell.angle_beta   90.00
_cell.angle_gamma   90.00
#
_symmetry.space_group_name_H-M   'P 1'
#
loop_
_entity.id
_entity.type
_entity.pdbx_description
1 polymer ?
#
loop_
_entity_poly.entity_id
_entity_poly.type
_entity_poly.pdbx_seq_one_letter_code
_entity_poly.pdbx_strand_id
1 'polypeptide(L)'
;MVKKMEIPKSFLGYKRENGRAGTRNHVIILPVDDISNACAEAVANNIKGTIALPHSYGRLQFGADLELHFRTMIGTGSNPNVAAVIVIGIEPKWTKKIVDGIAKTGKPVEGFHIERTGDI
;
A
#
# COMPACT_ATOMS: atom_id res chain seq x y z
N MET A 1 -13.29 30.61 32.30
CA MET A 1 -12.91 31.25 31.03
C MET A 1 -12.30 30.22 30.08
N VAL A 2 -12.87 30.05 28.90
CA VAL A 2 -12.37 29.08 27.93
C VAL A 2 -11.24 29.75 27.14
N LYS A 3 -10.05 29.13 27.18
CA LYS A 3 -8.90 29.61 26.43
C LYS A 3 -9.12 29.29 24.94
N LYS A 4 -9.06 30.31 24.10
CA LYS A 4 -9.22 30.13 22.65
C LYS A 4 -8.01 29.35 22.13
N MET A 5 -8.27 28.21 21.46
CA MET A 5 -7.23 27.38 20.88
C MET A 5 -6.88 27.86 19.48
N GLU A 6 -5.61 28.16 19.23
CA GLU A 6 -5.15 28.50 17.90
C GLU A 6 -4.95 27.26 17.05
N ILE A 7 -5.55 27.23 15.86
CA ILE A 7 -5.37 26.16 14.92
C ILE A 7 -4.14 26.49 14.06
N PRO A 8 -3.12 25.60 14.04
CA PRO A 8 -1.96 25.83 13.19
C PRO A 8 -2.38 25.97 11.72
N LYS A 9 -1.81 26.96 11.03
CA LYS A 9 -2.06 27.19 9.60
C LYS A 9 -1.17 26.35 8.69
N SER A 10 -0.16 25.66 9.24
CA SER A 10 0.76 24.83 8.50
C SER A 10 1.25 23.68 9.37
N PHE A 11 1.80 22.66 8.74
CA PHE A 11 2.43 21.54 9.42
C PHE A 11 3.66 21.08 8.64
N LEU A 12 4.60 20.43 9.32
CA LEU A 12 5.71 19.77 8.67
C LEU A 12 5.24 18.42 8.12
N GLY A 13 5.51 18.17 6.87
CA GLY A 13 5.06 16.96 6.21
C GLY A 13 5.98 16.53 5.09
N TYR A 14 5.64 15.42 4.47
CA TYR A 14 6.38 14.83 3.35
C TYR A 14 5.65 15.14 2.06
N LYS A 15 6.29 15.91 1.18
CA LYS A 15 5.73 16.21 -0.13
C LYS A 15 5.89 15.00 -1.04
N ARG A 16 4.80 14.59 -1.69
CA ARG A 16 4.80 13.45 -2.59
C ARG A 16 4.88 13.90 -4.06
N GLU A 17 5.19 12.95 -4.91
CA GLU A 17 5.43 13.15 -6.35
C GLU A 17 4.20 13.75 -7.06
N ASN A 18 2.99 13.43 -6.58
CA ASN A 18 1.74 13.96 -7.13
C ASN A 18 1.31 15.31 -6.53
N GLY A 19 2.18 15.96 -5.75
CA GLY A 19 1.90 17.25 -5.12
C GLY A 19 1.13 17.17 -3.80
N ARG A 20 0.69 16.00 -3.37
CA ARG A 20 0.05 15.81 -2.07
C ARG A 20 1.11 15.77 -0.97
N ALA A 21 0.68 15.90 0.28
CA ALA A 21 1.58 15.88 1.43
C ALA A 21 1.05 14.93 2.51
N GLY A 22 1.95 14.17 3.10
CA GLY A 22 1.64 13.27 4.20
C GLY A 22 2.29 13.72 5.50
N THR A 23 1.71 13.33 6.62
CA THR A 23 2.26 13.53 7.95
C THR A 23 3.04 12.33 8.45
N ARG A 24 3.03 11.23 7.70
CA ARG A 24 3.74 9.99 7.97
C ARG A 24 4.59 9.58 6.77
N ASN A 25 5.51 8.68 6.99
CA ASN A 25 6.46 8.26 5.95
C ASN A 25 6.66 6.74 5.97
N HIS A 26 5.57 6.01 5.89
CA HIS A 26 5.59 4.55 5.99
C HIS A 26 6.08 3.89 4.71
N VAL A 27 6.92 2.87 4.86
CA VAL A 27 7.19 1.90 3.79
C VAL A 27 6.29 0.70 4.06
N ILE A 28 5.36 0.42 3.16
CA ILE A 28 4.37 -0.64 3.37
C ILE A 28 4.63 -1.86 2.50
N ILE A 29 4.33 -3.02 3.06
CA ILE A 29 4.31 -4.28 2.33
C ILE A 29 2.83 -4.62 2.16
N LEU A 30 2.35 -4.54 0.92
CA LEU A 30 0.93 -4.62 0.59
C LEU A 30 0.61 -5.96 -0.08
N PRO A 31 -0.03 -6.91 0.63
CA PRO A 31 -0.49 -8.13 0.00
C PRO A 31 -1.72 -7.87 -0.88
N VAL A 32 -1.73 -8.44 -2.07
CA VAL A 32 -2.86 -8.35 -3.00
C VAL A 32 -4.06 -9.14 -2.49
N ASP A 33 -3.79 -10.24 -1.82
CA ASP A 33 -4.78 -11.21 -1.35
C ASP A 33 -4.38 -11.80 0.00
N ASP A 34 -5.30 -12.54 0.59
CA ASP A 34 -5.10 -13.12 1.92
C ASP A 34 -4.00 -14.20 1.97
N ILE A 35 -3.76 -14.90 0.88
CA ILE A 35 -2.67 -15.90 0.83
C ILE A 35 -1.31 -15.22 0.92
N SER A 36 -1.17 -14.06 0.35
CA SER A 36 0.07 -13.28 0.37
C SER A 36 0.38 -12.65 1.73
N ASN A 37 -0.55 -12.68 2.68
CA ASN A 37 -0.35 -12.07 4.01
C ASN A 37 0.87 -12.63 4.73
N ALA A 38 1.06 -13.95 4.72
CA ALA A 38 2.20 -14.57 5.41
C ALA A 38 3.53 -14.06 4.87
N CYS A 39 3.64 -13.94 3.56
CA CYS A 39 4.83 -13.39 2.92
C CYS A 39 5.06 -11.92 3.30
N ALA A 40 4.00 -11.11 3.23
CA ALA A 40 4.09 -9.69 3.59
C ALA A 40 4.51 -9.49 5.04
N GLU A 41 3.94 -10.28 5.96
CA GLU A 41 4.30 -10.22 7.38
C GLU A 41 5.74 -10.68 7.63
N ALA A 42 6.19 -11.73 6.93
CA ALA A 42 7.56 -12.20 7.04
C ALA A 42 8.56 -11.14 6.59
N VAL A 43 8.29 -10.45 5.49
CA VAL A 43 9.15 -9.35 5.02
C VAL A 43 9.18 -8.23 6.06
N ALA A 44 8.03 -7.80 6.55
CA ALA A 44 7.96 -6.72 7.54
C ALA A 44 8.67 -7.09 8.85
N ASN A 45 8.60 -8.36 9.26
CA ASN A 45 9.28 -8.83 10.47
C ASN A 45 10.81 -8.87 10.31
N ASN A 46 11.30 -9.00 9.10
CA ASN A 46 12.74 -9.11 8.83
C ASN A 46 13.38 -7.79 8.42
N ILE A 47 12.58 -6.81 7.99
CA ILE A 47 13.10 -5.51 7.55
C ILE A 47 12.53 -4.41 8.45
N LYS A 48 13.37 -3.93 9.34
CA LYS A 48 13.00 -2.89 10.28
C LYS A 48 12.56 -1.62 9.56
N GLY A 49 11.46 -1.01 10.01
CA GLY A 49 10.93 0.21 9.40
C GLY A 49 9.86 -0.03 8.34
N THR A 50 9.50 -1.30 8.09
CA THR A 50 8.40 -1.64 7.17
C THR A 50 7.18 -2.11 7.96
N ILE A 51 6.00 -1.96 7.34
CA ILE A 51 4.72 -2.34 7.93
C ILE A 51 3.95 -3.18 6.92
N ALA A 52 3.55 -4.39 7.31
CA ALA A 52 2.64 -5.19 6.50
C ALA A 52 1.19 -4.76 6.76
N LEU A 53 0.35 -4.82 5.73
CA LEU A 53 -1.07 -4.52 5.81
C LEU A 53 -1.91 -5.75 5.46
N PRO A 54 -1.92 -6.79 6.30
CA PRO A 54 -2.66 -8.01 6.00
C PRO A 54 -4.17 -7.78 6.00
N HIS A 55 -4.89 -8.57 5.19
CA HIS A 55 -6.35 -8.51 5.10
C HIS A 55 -6.89 -9.86 4.62
N SER A 56 -8.22 -10.01 4.65
CA SER A 56 -8.90 -11.29 4.37
C SER A 56 -9.47 -11.39 2.95
N TYR A 57 -9.17 -10.45 2.07
CA TYR A 57 -9.85 -10.32 0.77
C TYR A 57 -8.93 -10.68 -0.40
N GLY A 58 -9.48 -10.60 -1.61
CA GLY A 58 -8.71 -10.70 -2.86
C GLY A 58 -8.91 -11.98 -3.66
N ARG A 59 -9.59 -13.01 -3.12
CA ARG A 59 -9.75 -14.29 -3.82
C ARG A 59 -11.16 -14.65 -4.23
N LEU A 60 -12.16 -14.13 -3.54
CA LEU A 60 -13.56 -14.50 -3.79
C LEU A 60 -14.43 -13.33 -4.21
N GLN A 61 -13.82 -12.26 -4.67
CA GLN A 61 -14.53 -11.09 -5.18
C GLN A 61 -14.63 -11.16 -6.69
N PHE A 62 -15.81 -10.74 -7.21
CA PHE A 62 -16.10 -10.70 -8.64
C PHE A 62 -16.78 -9.38 -8.99
N GLY A 63 -16.66 -8.95 -10.26
CA GLY A 63 -17.34 -7.77 -10.76
C GLY A 63 -17.05 -6.50 -9.96
N ALA A 64 -18.08 -5.84 -9.48
CA ALA A 64 -17.96 -4.57 -8.75
C ALA A 64 -17.15 -4.70 -7.45
N ASP A 65 -17.28 -5.83 -6.76
CA ASP A 65 -16.53 -6.07 -5.53
C ASP A 65 -15.03 -6.21 -5.82
N LEU A 66 -14.66 -6.88 -6.89
CA LEU A 66 -13.27 -7.01 -7.30
C LEU A 66 -12.69 -5.65 -7.73
N GLU A 67 -13.44 -4.86 -8.47
CA GLU A 67 -13.03 -3.51 -8.84
C GLU A 67 -12.82 -2.62 -7.62
N LEU A 68 -13.70 -2.72 -6.62
CA LEU A 68 -13.55 -2.00 -5.36
C LEU A 68 -12.29 -2.45 -4.62
N HIS A 69 -12.00 -3.75 -4.62
CA HIS A 69 -10.78 -4.29 -4.01
C HIS A 69 -9.53 -3.67 -4.66
N PHE A 70 -9.45 -3.67 -5.98
CA PHE A 70 -8.31 -3.07 -6.68
C PHE A 70 -8.16 -1.58 -6.39
N ARG A 71 -9.27 -0.83 -6.42
CA ARG A 71 -9.22 0.61 -6.09
C ARG A 71 -8.78 0.84 -4.66
N THR A 72 -9.21 0.00 -3.74
CA THR A 72 -8.82 0.09 -2.32
C THR A 72 -7.33 -0.17 -2.15
N MET A 73 -6.80 -1.20 -2.79
CA MET A 73 -5.36 -1.50 -2.73
C MET A 73 -4.52 -0.38 -3.35
N ILE A 74 -4.92 0.09 -4.52
CA ILE A 74 -4.23 1.19 -5.21
C ILE A 74 -4.29 2.47 -4.36
N GLY A 75 -5.46 2.80 -3.82
CA GLY A 75 -5.64 3.97 -2.96
C GLY A 75 -4.82 3.89 -1.68
N THR A 76 -4.73 2.72 -1.08
CA THR A 76 -3.90 2.49 0.10
C THR A 76 -2.43 2.72 -0.20
N GLY A 77 -1.92 2.13 -1.27
CA GLY A 77 -0.53 2.31 -1.69
C GLY A 77 -0.20 3.73 -2.11
N SER A 78 -1.19 4.44 -2.65
CA SER A 78 -1.03 5.82 -3.14
C SER A 78 -1.20 6.88 -2.04
N ASN A 79 -1.53 6.48 -0.83
CA ASN A 79 -1.78 7.40 0.28
C ASN A 79 -0.55 8.29 0.54
N PRO A 80 -0.74 9.60 0.77
CA PRO A 80 0.39 10.50 1.05
C PRO A 80 1.21 10.14 2.28
N ASN A 81 0.66 9.38 3.22
CA ASN A 81 1.39 8.90 4.41
C ASN A 81 2.31 7.73 4.10
N VAL A 82 2.30 7.22 2.88
CA VAL A 82 3.15 6.12 2.42
C VAL A 82 4.30 6.67 1.60
N ALA A 83 5.52 6.29 1.96
CA ALA A 83 6.73 6.69 1.25
C ALA A 83 7.02 5.80 0.05
N ALA A 84 6.83 4.50 0.21
CA ALA A 84 7.10 3.50 -0.82
C ALA A 84 6.30 2.23 -0.55
N VAL A 85 6.07 1.42 -1.58
CA VAL A 85 5.24 0.23 -1.50
C VAL A 85 5.93 -0.97 -2.14
N ILE A 86 5.90 -2.10 -1.43
CA ILE A 86 6.19 -3.41 -2.01
C ILE A 86 4.86 -4.15 -2.09
N VAL A 87 4.45 -4.52 -3.28
CA VAL A 87 3.21 -5.26 -3.54
C VAL A 87 3.55 -6.73 -3.70
N ILE A 88 2.89 -7.60 -2.96
CA ILE A 88 3.09 -9.05 -3.04
C ILE A 88 1.77 -9.72 -3.37
N GLY A 89 1.72 -10.46 -4.47
CA GLY A 89 0.54 -11.19 -4.90
C GLY A 89 0.85 -12.63 -5.26
N ILE A 90 -0.18 -13.41 -5.53
CA ILE A 90 -0.03 -14.81 -5.96
C ILE A 90 0.43 -14.86 -7.41
N GLU A 91 -0.26 -14.16 -8.29
CA GLU A 91 -0.06 -14.24 -9.72
C GLU A 91 0.29 -12.87 -10.33
N PRO A 92 0.94 -12.85 -11.51
CA PRO A 92 1.49 -11.61 -12.04
C PRO A 92 0.46 -10.57 -12.48
N LYS A 93 -0.69 -10.99 -12.99
CA LYS A 93 -1.65 -10.08 -13.63
C LYS A 93 -2.29 -9.09 -12.65
N TRP A 94 -2.78 -9.57 -11.52
CA TRP A 94 -3.38 -8.72 -10.48
C TRP A 94 -2.32 -7.90 -9.75
N THR A 95 -1.18 -8.51 -9.49
CA THR A 95 -0.04 -7.81 -8.89
C THR A 95 0.37 -6.62 -9.76
N LYS A 96 0.53 -6.84 -11.05
CA LYS A 96 0.87 -5.78 -12.02
C LYS A 96 -0.19 -4.69 -12.06
N LYS A 97 -1.46 -5.05 -12.04
CA LYS A 97 -2.56 -4.07 -12.07
C LYS A 97 -2.48 -3.09 -10.89
N ILE A 98 -2.19 -3.59 -9.71
CA ILE A 98 -2.04 -2.77 -8.51
C ILE A 98 -0.76 -1.94 -8.57
N VAL A 99 0.36 -2.54 -8.96
CA VAL A 99 1.64 -1.83 -9.12
C VAL A 99 1.49 -0.67 -10.12
N ASP A 100 0.90 -0.94 -11.27
CA ASP A 100 0.72 0.09 -12.31
C ASP A 100 -0.20 1.22 -11.82
N GLY A 101 -1.26 0.89 -11.09
CA GLY A 101 -2.17 1.88 -10.52
C GLY A 101 -1.48 2.79 -9.51
N ILE A 102 -0.63 2.24 -8.66
CA ILE A 102 0.15 3.02 -7.70
C ILE A 102 1.22 3.84 -8.41
N ALA A 103 1.91 3.24 -9.38
CA ALA A 103 2.98 3.91 -10.13
C ALA A 103 2.50 5.16 -10.87
N LYS A 104 1.23 5.20 -11.27
CA LYS A 104 0.64 6.39 -11.93
C LYS A 104 0.68 7.65 -11.06
N THR A 105 0.73 7.50 -9.75
CA THR A 105 0.84 8.63 -8.82
C THR A 105 2.28 9.10 -8.62
N GLY A 106 3.25 8.44 -9.24
CA GLY A 106 4.67 8.70 -9.04
C GLY A 106 5.26 8.02 -7.80
N LYS A 107 4.45 7.33 -7.01
CA LYS A 107 4.89 6.65 -5.79
C LYS A 107 5.90 5.55 -6.14
N PRO A 108 7.06 5.48 -5.43
CA PRO A 108 7.95 4.33 -5.59
C PRO A 108 7.25 3.03 -5.23
N VAL A 109 7.20 2.08 -6.15
CA VAL A 109 6.49 0.82 -5.99
C VAL A 109 7.18 -0.29 -6.77
N GLU A 110 7.28 -1.47 -6.13
CA GLU A 110 7.76 -2.70 -6.78
C GLU A 110 6.78 -3.82 -6.47
N GLY A 111 6.72 -4.79 -7.36
CA GLY A 111 5.82 -5.94 -7.22
C GLY A 111 6.54 -7.27 -7.31
N PHE A 112 6.10 -8.21 -6.48
CA PHE A 112 6.55 -9.60 -6.51
C PHE A 112 5.34 -10.52 -6.54
N HIS A 113 5.44 -11.63 -7.25
CA HIS A 113 4.37 -12.62 -7.30
C HIS A 113 4.91 -14.02 -7.03
N ILE A 114 4.19 -14.73 -6.19
CA ILE A 114 4.63 -16.03 -5.64
C ILE A 114 4.77 -17.08 -6.74
N GLU A 115 3.85 -17.12 -7.69
CA GLU A 115 3.86 -18.10 -8.79
C GLU A 115 5.17 -18.14 -9.54
N ARG A 116 5.76 -16.99 -9.84
CA ARG A 116 7.00 -16.94 -10.61
C ARG A 116 8.24 -17.16 -9.77
N THR A 117 8.16 -16.74 -8.51
CA THR A 117 9.28 -16.89 -7.59
C THR A 117 9.37 -18.33 -7.10
N GLY A 118 8.26 -19.08 -7.15
CA GLY A 118 8.19 -20.50 -6.83
C GLY A 118 8.10 -20.81 -5.35
N ASP A 119 8.21 -19.84 -4.47
CA ASP A 119 8.15 -20.04 -3.02
C ASP A 119 7.86 -18.72 -2.30
N ILE A 120 7.33 -18.85 -1.12
CA ILE A 120 7.13 -17.75 -0.22
C ILE A 120 8.44 -17.36 0.44
#